data_46c6eda7569b095311bf6e56968065d4
#
_entry.id   46c6eda7569b095311bf6e56968065d4
#
_cell.length_a   1.000
_cell.length_b   1.000
_cell.length_c   1.000
_cell.angle_alpha   90.00
_cell.angle_beta   90.00
_cell.angle_gamma   90.00
#
_symmetry.space_group_name_H-M   'P 1'
#
loop_
_entity.id
_entity.type
_entity.pdbx_description
1 polymer ?
#
loop_
_entity_poly.entity_id
_entity_poly.type
_entity_poly.pdbx_seq_one_letter_code
_entity_poly.pdbx_strand_id
1 'polypeptide(L)'
;MDEIMAGQYKADERVPGVRDYSVLLQVNINTTVKAFDVLAQRGILYTKRGLGYFVAADAQTIIHATRREDFLNQQLPDLAHSMQMLNIPLPQVIQRLELLLENATDI
;
A
#
# COMPACT_ATOMS: atom_id res chain seq x y z
N MET A 1 -0.86 4.20 4.85
CA MET A 1 -1.09 2.76 4.56
C MET A 1 0.03 1.86 5.07
N ASP A 2 1.27 2.33 4.96
CA ASP A 2 2.45 1.53 5.35
C ASP A 2 2.49 1.22 6.85
N GLU A 3 2.10 2.16 7.69
CA GLU A 3 2.05 1.97 9.14
C GLU A 3 1.06 0.87 9.54
N ILE A 4 -0.06 0.78 8.83
CA ILE A 4 -1.06 -0.27 9.05
C ILE A 4 -0.51 -1.63 8.60
N MET A 5 0.17 -1.68 7.45
CA MET A 5 0.82 -2.90 6.95
C MET A 5 1.89 -3.40 7.91
N ALA A 6 2.63 -2.49 8.52
CA ALA A 6 3.69 -2.83 9.47
C ALA A 6 3.16 -3.25 10.84
N GLY A 7 1.82 -3.19 11.06
CA GLY A 7 1.22 -3.55 12.34
C GLY A 7 1.34 -2.46 13.40
N GLN A 8 1.67 -1.24 13.00
CA GLN A 8 1.77 -0.10 13.91
C GLN A 8 0.40 0.26 14.49
N TYR A 9 -0.65 0.10 13.70
CA TYR A 9 -2.02 0.31 14.13
C TYR A 9 -2.78 -1.00 13.96
N LYS A 10 -3.34 -1.49 15.07
CA LYS A 10 -4.08 -2.75 15.08
C LYS A 10 -5.53 -2.54 14.68
N ALA A 11 -6.24 -3.64 14.40
CA ALA A 11 -7.66 -3.61 14.11
C ALA A 11 -8.42 -2.87 15.23
N ASP A 12 -9.33 -1.98 14.81
CA ASP A 12 -10.17 -1.16 15.69
C ASP A 12 -9.40 -0.17 16.56
N GLU A 13 -8.10 0.00 16.33
CA GLU A 13 -7.30 1.01 17.00
C GLU A 13 -7.56 2.39 16.38
N ARG A 14 -7.63 3.40 17.24
CA ARG A 14 -7.78 4.79 16.79
C ARG A 14 -6.46 5.30 16.23
N VAL A 15 -6.51 5.91 15.04
CA VAL A 15 -5.34 6.58 14.47
C VAL A 15 -5.34 8.07 14.86
N PRO A 16 -4.17 8.76 14.83
CA PRO A 16 -4.12 10.19 15.08
C PRO A 16 -5.08 10.94 14.15
N GLY A 17 -5.67 12.03 14.64
CA GLY A 17 -6.51 12.89 13.83
C GLY A 17 -5.75 13.50 12.67
N VAL A 18 -6.49 14.02 11.68
CA VAL A 18 -5.89 14.60 10.46
C VAL A 18 -4.87 15.68 10.82
N ARG A 19 -5.18 16.57 11.76
CA ARG A 19 -4.28 17.65 12.16
C ARG A 19 -3.02 17.11 12.83
N ASP A 20 -3.20 16.20 13.79
CA ASP A 20 -2.07 15.61 14.53
C ASP A 20 -1.15 14.84 13.59
N TYR A 21 -1.73 14.08 12.67
CA TYR A 21 -0.96 13.31 11.70
C TYR A 21 -0.19 14.23 10.75
N SER A 22 -0.80 15.33 10.32
CA SER A 22 -0.14 16.33 9.45
C SER A 22 1.05 16.97 10.14
N VAL A 23 0.93 17.28 11.44
CA VAL A 23 2.03 17.84 12.22
C VAL A 23 3.15 16.81 12.37
N LEU A 24 2.82 15.57 12.70
CA LEU A 24 3.83 14.50 12.87
C LEU A 24 4.65 14.28 11.60
N LEU A 25 4.01 14.29 10.44
CA LEU A 25 4.68 14.04 9.15
C LEU A 25 5.16 15.31 8.48
N GLN A 26 4.87 16.49 9.04
CA GLN A 26 5.23 17.79 8.45
C GLN A 26 4.71 17.93 7.02
N VAL A 27 3.47 17.49 6.77
CA VAL A 27 2.82 17.58 5.47
C VAL A 27 1.61 18.51 5.55
N ASN A 28 1.15 18.96 4.39
CA ASN A 28 -0.03 19.79 4.29
C ASN A 28 -1.27 19.03 4.76
N ILE A 29 -2.13 19.67 5.55
CA ILE A 29 -3.35 19.06 6.07
C ILE A 29 -4.27 18.56 4.95
N ASN A 30 -4.33 19.27 3.81
CA ASN A 30 -5.13 18.85 2.68
C ASN A 30 -4.66 17.52 2.09
N THR A 31 -3.35 17.29 2.08
CA THR A 31 -2.77 16.01 1.65
C THR A 31 -3.20 14.88 2.58
N THR A 32 -3.18 15.13 3.88
CA THR A 32 -3.59 14.13 4.88
C THR A 32 -5.09 13.83 4.77
N VAL A 33 -5.93 14.86 4.57
CA VAL A 33 -7.38 14.68 4.38
C VAL A 33 -7.64 13.77 3.18
N LYS A 34 -6.98 14.02 2.05
CA LYS A 34 -7.15 13.20 0.86
C LYS A 34 -6.72 11.75 1.08
N ALA A 35 -5.60 11.57 1.77
CA ALA A 35 -5.11 10.22 2.09
C ALA A 35 -6.10 9.47 2.97
N PHE A 36 -6.63 10.12 4.02
CA PHE A 36 -7.60 9.51 4.92
C PHE A 36 -8.91 9.19 4.19
N ASP A 37 -9.36 10.08 3.28
CA ASP A 37 -10.56 9.83 2.48
C ASP A 37 -10.39 8.61 1.58
N VAL A 38 -9.25 8.46 0.94
CA VAL A 38 -8.94 7.29 0.11
C VAL A 38 -8.98 6.01 0.94
N LEU A 39 -8.36 6.03 2.13
CA LEU A 39 -8.34 4.86 3.01
C LEU A 39 -9.74 4.52 3.50
N ALA A 40 -10.57 5.53 3.80
CA ALA A 40 -11.94 5.32 4.21
C ALA A 40 -12.79 4.74 3.06
N GLN A 41 -12.62 5.25 1.85
CA GLN A 41 -13.33 4.74 0.68
C GLN A 41 -12.99 3.29 0.38
N ARG A 42 -11.74 2.89 0.63
CA ARG A 42 -11.28 1.51 0.43
C ARG A 42 -11.65 0.59 1.58
N GLY A 43 -12.28 1.11 2.64
CA GLY A 43 -12.67 0.32 3.80
C GLY A 43 -11.54 -0.02 4.76
N ILE A 44 -10.38 0.62 4.62
CA ILE A 44 -9.22 0.40 5.49
C ILE A 44 -9.41 1.15 6.81
N LEU A 45 -9.94 2.37 6.74
CA LEU A 45 -10.31 3.16 7.90
C LEU A 45 -11.83 3.32 7.95
N TYR A 46 -12.37 3.47 9.16
CA TYR A 46 -13.76 3.84 9.36
C TYR A 46 -13.85 4.96 10.39
N THR A 47 -14.95 5.71 10.35
CA THR A 47 -15.14 6.83 11.27
C THR A 47 -16.17 6.48 12.33
N LYS A 48 -15.95 7.01 13.55
CA LYS A 48 -16.97 7.06 14.59
C LYS A 48 -17.24 8.53 14.87
N ARG A 49 -18.50 8.91 14.82
CA ARG A 49 -18.90 10.30 14.97
C ARG A 49 -18.37 10.89 16.27
N GLY A 50 -17.61 11.97 16.16
CA GLY A 50 -17.03 12.67 17.31
C GLY A 50 -15.78 12.01 17.90
N LEU A 51 -15.36 10.83 17.41
CA LEU A 51 -14.22 10.10 17.96
C LEU A 51 -13.04 9.99 16.99
N GLY A 52 -13.25 10.19 15.68
CA GLY A 52 -12.18 10.20 14.69
C GLY A 52 -12.13 8.96 13.80
N TYR A 53 -10.94 8.61 13.35
CA TYR A 53 -10.70 7.49 12.45
C TYR A 53 -10.13 6.29 13.18
N PHE A 54 -10.57 5.11 12.76
CA PHE A 54 -10.16 3.82 13.33
C PHE A 54 -9.78 2.86 12.23
N VAL A 55 -8.88 1.93 12.53
CA VAL A 55 -8.47 0.88 11.60
C VAL A 55 -9.55 -0.17 11.50
N ALA A 56 -9.99 -0.49 10.27
CA ALA A 56 -10.98 -1.53 10.04
C ALA A 56 -10.42 -2.91 10.46
N ALA A 57 -11.32 -3.79 10.90
CA ALA A 57 -10.93 -5.12 11.36
C ALA A 57 -10.22 -5.94 10.27
N ASP A 58 -10.61 -5.75 9.00
CA ASP A 58 -10.04 -6.45 7.84
C ASP A 58 -9.05 -5.60 7.05
N ALA A 59 -8.52 -4.52 7.67
CA ALA A 59 -7.62 -3.57 6.99
C ALA A 59 -6.42 -4.26 6.34
N GLN A 60 -5.79 -5.21 7.01
CA GLN A 60 -4.61 -5.92 6.48
C GLN A 60 -4.95 -6.67 5.19
N THR A 61 -6.09 -7.33 5.16
CA THR A 61 -6.55 -8.08 3.99
C THR A 61 -6.82 -7.13 2.82
N ILE A 62 -7.47 -6.00 3.07
CA ILE A 62 -7.79 -5.01 2.05
C ILE A 62 -6.52 -4.38 1.48
N ILE A 63 -5.59 -3.99 2.33
CA ILE A 63 -4.32 -3.39 1.91
C ILE A 63 -3.53 -4.37 1.05
N HIS A 64 -3.46 -5.63 1.46
CA HIS A 64 -2.74 -6.66 0.71
C HIS A 64 -3.34 -6.85 -0.68
N ALA A 65 -4.66 -6.93 -0.79
CA ALA A 65 -5.35 -7.06 -2.07
C ALA A 65 -5.13 -5.83 -2.96
N THR A 66 -5.18 -4.63 -2.39
CA THR A 66 -4.95 -3.38 -3.11
C THR A 66 -3.52 -3.32 -3.68
N ARG A 67 -2.52 -3.67 -2.88
CA ARG A 67 -1.12 -3.66 -3.31
C ARG A 67 -0.86 -4.69 -4.40
N ARG A 68 -1.49 -5.85 -4.32
CA ARG A 68 -1.41 -6.88 -5.35
C ARG A 68 -1.96 -6.36 -6.68
N GLU A 69 -3.11 -5.70 -6.66
CA GLU A 69 -3.70 -5.14 -7.86
C GLU A 69 -2.86 -4.00 -8.44
N ASP A 70 -2.35 -3.11 -7.59
CA ASP A 70 -1.49 -2.02 -8.02
C ASP A 70 -0.23 -2.56 -8.71
N PHE A 71 0.35 -3.63 -8.18
CA PHE A 71 1.50 -4.28 -8.81
C PHE A 71 1.15 -4.77 -10.22
N LEU A 72 0.03 -5.49 -10.37
CA LEU A 72 -0.36 -6.06 -11.65
C LEU A 72 -0.76 -5.00 -12.67
N ASN A 73 -1.34 -3.88 -12.20
CA ASN A 73 -1.87 -2.84 -13.08
C ASN A 73 -0.86 -1.73 -13.40
N GLN A 74 0.20 -1.57 -12.61
CA GLN A 74 1.18 -0.50 -12.79
C GLN A 74 2.60 -1.02 -12.96
N GLN A 75 3.11 -1.78 -12.00
CA GLN A 75 4.51 -2.23 -12.07
C GLN A 75 4.73 -3.25 -13.18
N LEU A 76 3.79 -4.15 -13.39
CA LEU A 76 3.92 -5.14 -14.44
C LEU A 76 3.86 -4.52 -15.84
N PRO A 77 2.93 -3.62 -16.17
CA PRO A 77 2.98 -2.90 -17.43
C PRO A 77 4.25 -2.05 -17.61
N ASP A 78 4.74 -1.43 -16.55
CA ASP A 78 6.00 -0.67 -16.60
C ASP A 78 7.18 -1.59 -16.92
N LEU A 79 7.21 -2.78 -16.34
CA LEU A 79 8.23 -3.78 -16.65
C LEU A 79 8.16 -4.18 -18.13
N ALA A 80 6.96 -4.45 -18.65
CA ALA A 80 6.78 -4.80 -20.04
C ALA A 80 7.27 -3.69 -20.98
N HIS A 81 6.97 -2.44 -20.65
CA HIS A 81 7.44 -1.28 -21.40
C HIS A 81 8.98 -1.19 -21.40
N SER A 82 9.60 -1.35 -20.25
CA SER A 82 11.05 -1.34 -20.12
C SER A 82 11.71 -2.45 -20.92
N MET A 83 11.11 -3.63 -20.92
CA MET A 83 11.59 -4.75 -21.72
C MET A 83 11.58 -4.44 -23.21
N GLN A 84 10.52 -3.79 -23.71
CA GLN A 84 10.42 -3.37 -25.10
C GLN A 84 11.48 -2.32 -25.42
N MET A 85 11.66 -1.32 -24.57
CA MET A 85 12.64 -0.26 -24.79
C MET A 85 14.08 -0.77 -24.81
N LEU A 86 14.39 -1.76 -23.98
CA LEU A 86 15.73 -2.33 -23.85
C LEU A 86 15.96 -3.57 -24.69
N ASN A 87 14.94 -4.02 -25.44
CA ASN A 87 14.99 -5.22 -26.26
C ASN A 87 15.37 -6.47 -25.44
N ILE A 88 14.79 -6.60 -24.24
CA ILE A 88 15.02 -7.75 -23.38
C ILE A 88 13.95 -8.80 -23.66
N PRO A 89 14.34 -10.02 -24.08
CA PRO A 89 13.33 -11.07 -24.36
C PRO A 89 12.75 -11.64 -23.06
N LEU A 90 11.50 -12.06 -23.16
CA LEU A 90 10.78 -12.61 -22.00
C LEU A 90 11.50 -13.79 -21.33
N PRO A 91 12.07 -14.78 -22.05
CA PRO A 91 12.80 -15.89 -21.39
C PRO A 91 13.92 -15.45 -20.49
N GLN A 92 14.63 -14.38 -20.84
CA GLN A 92 15.72 -13.85 -20.02
C GLN A 92 15.19 -13.28 -18.69
N VAL A 93 14.06 -12.58 -18.73
CA VAL A 93 13.41 -12.03 -17.53
C VAL A 93 12.88 -13.17 -16.66
N ILE A 94 12.24 -14.17 -17.26
CA ILE A 94 11.73 -15.34 -16.52
C ILE A 94 12.84 -16.04 -15.77
N GLN A 95 13.99 -16.28 -16.42
CA GLN A 95 15.13 -16.93 -15.81
C GLN A 95 15.64 -16.16 -14.59
N ARG A 96 15.74 -14.82 -14.74
CA ARG A 96 16.20 -13.96 -13.65
C ARG A 96 15.20 -13.92 -12.49
N LEU A 97 13.90 -13.86 -12.81
CA LEU A 97 12.86 -13.88 -11.79
C LEU A 97 12.84 -15.18 -11.02
N GLU A 98 13.02 -16.31 -11.70
CA GLU A 98 13.08 -17.61 -11.04
C GLU A 98 14.22 -17.66 -10.01
N LEU A 99 15.41 -17.16 -10.38
CA LEU A 99 16.54 -17.11 -9.47
C LEU A 99 16.28 -16.20 -8.28
N LEU A 100 15.68 -15.03 -8.52
CA LEU A 100 15.37 -14.08 -7.46
C LEU A 100 14.32 -14.62 -6.50
N LEU A 101 13.31 -15.31 -7.01
CA LEU A 101 12.26 -15.90 -6.19
C LEU A 101 12.77 -17.09 -5.39
N GLU A 102 13.65 -17.93 -5.95
CA GLU A 102 14.31 -19.01 -5.21
C GLU A 102 15.13 -18.46 -4.06
N ASN A 103 15.95 -17.43 -4.29
CA ASN A 103 16.76 -16.83 -3.24
C ASN A 103 15.90 -16.23 -2.12
N ALA A 104 14.72 -15.70 -2.46
CA ALA A 104 13.80 -15.16 -1.47
C ALA A 104 13.18 -16.24 -0.58
N THR A 105 13.03 -17.48 -1.08
CA THR A 105 12.46 -18.59 -0.31
C THR A 105 13.48 -19.32 0.55
N ASP A 106 14.76 -19.09 0.35
CA ASP A 106 15.84 -19.72 1.09
C ASP A 106 16.19 -19.01 2.41
N ILE A 107 15.41 -18.02 2.78
CA ILE A 107 15.64 -17.25 4.02
C ILE A 107 15.00 -17.91 5.23
#